data_5a20e8eeca8d029570948387f28f9c98
#
_entry.id   5a20e8eeca8d029570948387f28f9c98
#
_cell.length_a   1.000
_cell.length_b   1.000
_cell.length_c   1.000
_cell.angle_alpha   90.00
_cell.angle_beta   90.00
_cell.angle_gamma   90.00
#
_symmetry.space_group_name_H-M   'P 1'
#
loop_
_entity.id
_entity.type
_entity.pdbx_description
1 polymer ?
#
loop_
_entity_poly.entity_id
_entity_poly.type
_entity_poly.pdbx_seq_one_letter_code
_entity_poly.pdbx_strand_id
1 'polypeptide(L)'
;MSQQNPEENASDPHNQPDQSAQPDQSERKPGGGFAQIAQEMAAKKPLARKDNGHIDLLAAAGGIRGIAESVLPGLVFLVAFTLTRDLTIALVGSVAVAAVFLVARLIQRTPLTQALAGIAGVALSAFLAMKTGKAENFYTVGFYTNAAYIAAMVVSIAVRWPVLGLLFGYARNEGVRWREMPERLRAYRVATWILVGVMAARLAVQLPLYFAGQVDALGAMRLIMGVPLYAFGLWIAWLVSRPVAEGTADADR
;
A
#
# COMPACT_ATOMS: atom_id res chain seq x y z
N MET A 1 -56.99 62.12 20.76
CA MET A 1 -56.26 63.16 21.51
C MET A 1 -55.53 62.50 22.63
N SER A 2 -54.30 62.85 22.83
CA SER A 2 -53.33 62.57 23.82
C SER A 2 -52.29 61.54 23.38
N GLN A 3 -51.21 62.12 22.92
CA GLN A 3 -49.86 61.53 22.85
C GLN A 3 -49.36 61.25 24.25
N GLN A 4 -48.69 60.12 24.47
CA GLN A 4 -47.73 59.97 25.52
C GLN A 4 -46.50 59.22 25.04
N ASN A 5 -45.41 59.85 25.27
CA ASN A 5 -44.03 59.65 24.89
C ASN A 5 -43.44 58.39 25.54
N PRO A 6 -42.63 57.60 24.87
CA PRO A 6 -41.87 56.52 25.45
C PRO A 6 -40.41 56.95 25.68
N GLU A 7 -40.13 57.55 26.79
CA GLU A 7 -38.77 57.64 27.34
C GLU A 7 -38.89 57.45 28.83
N GLU A 8 -38.38 56.34 29.31
CA GLU A 8 -37.75 56.16 30.59
C GLU A 8 -37.84 54.68 31.05
N ASN A 9 -36.90 53.91 30.69
CA ASN A 9 -36.34 52.93 31.63
C ASN A 9 -34.96 52.45 31.16
N ALA A 10 -33.97 53.27 31.44
CA ALA A 10 -32.57 52.90 31.39
C ALA A 10 -32.21 52.29 32.74
N SER A 11 -31.29 51.35 32.71
CA SER A 11 -30.52 50.79 33.83
C SER A 11 -31.19 49.67 34.65
N ASP A 12 -31.11 48.44 34.11
CA ASP A 12 -30.96 47.24 34.94
C ASP A 12 -29.62 46.54 34.57
N PRO A 13 -28.60 46.54 35.46
CA PRO A 13 -27.26 46.02 35.15
C PRO A 13 -27.13 44.51 35.38
N HIS A 14 -28.21 43.72 35.36
CA HIS A 14 -28.20 42.30 35.74
C HIS A 14 -28.54 41.29 34.65
N ASN A 15 -28.50 41.66 33.39
CA ASN A 15 -28.72 40.71 32.32
C ASN A 15 -27.51 40.65 31.36
N GLN A 16 -26.34 40.27 31.91
CA GLN A 16 -25.24 39.74 31.09
C GLN A 16 -25.46 38.26 30.90
N PRO A 17 -25.54 37.74 29.62
CA PRO A 17 -25.52 36.32 29.40
C PRO A 17 -24.17 35.75 29.80
N ASP A 18 -24.21 34.77 30.67
CA ASP A 18 -23.10 33.99 31.18
C ASP A 18 -22.30 33.33 30.01
N GLN A 19 -21.14 33.90 29.68
CA GLN A 19 -20.22 33.40 28.65
C GLN A 19 -19.31 32.27 29.17
N SER A 20 -19.69 31.56 30.21
CA SER A 20 -18.88 30.50 30.84
C SER A 20 -19.30 29.05 30.46
N ALA A 21 -20.06 28.84 29.40
CA ALA A 21 -20.33 27.52 28.89
C ALA A 21 -19.51 27.25 27.60
N GLN A 22 -18.18 27.26 27.70
CA GLN A 22 -17.36 26.53 26.74
C GLN A 22 -17.52 25.04 27.06
N PRO A 23 -17.93 24.20 26.08
CA PRO A 23 -17.95 22.75 26.28
C PRO A 23 -16.51 22.27 26.49
N ASP A 24 -16.29 21.64 27.62
CA ASP A 24 -15.07 20.96 28.00
C ASP A 24 -14.61 19.98 26.92
N GLN A 25 -13.50 20.29 26.23
CA GLN A 25 -12.90 19.45 25.20
C GLN A 25 -12.13 18.25 25.78
N SER A 26 -12.38 17.85 27.02
CA SER A 26 -11.66 16.77 27.69
C SER A 26 -12.27 15.38 27.56
N GLU A 27 -13.37 15.18 26.82
CA GLU A 27 -13.84 13.82 26.46
C GLU A 27 -13.16 13.29 25.20
N ARG A 28 -11.84 13.17 25.23
CA ARG A 28 -11.14 12.27 24.31
C ARG A 28 -11.43 10.83 24.70
N LYS A 29 -12.37 10.19 24.04
CA LYS A 29 -12.54 8.73 24.07
C LYS A 29 -11.22 8.05 23.73
N PRO A 30 -10.68 7.15 24.56
CA PRO A 30 -9.50 6.36 24.22
C PRO A 30 -9.93 5.21 23.31
N GLY A 31 -10.00 5.49 22.03
CA GLY A 31 -10.34 4.49 21.03
C GLY A 31 -9.72 4.83 19.69
N GLY A 32 -8.48 4.41 19.45
CA GLY A 32 -8.02 4.37 18.09
C GLY A 32 -6.63 4.86 17.74
N GLY A 33 -5.61 4.49 18.49
CA GLY A 33 -4.23 4.77 18.05
C GLY A 33 -3.96 4.29 16.63
N PHE A 34 -4.59 3.19 16.22
CA PHE A 34 -4.44 2.65 14.86
C PHE A 34 -5.23 3.47 13.82
N ALA A 35 -6.42 3.96 14.17
CA ALA A 35 -7.22 4.81 13.27
C ALA A 35 -6.57 6.20 13.11
N GLN A 36 -5.98 6.75 14.15
CA GLN A 36 -5.22 8.01 14.07
C GLN A 36 -3.95 7.85 13.24
N ILE A 37 -3.19 6.76 13.44
CA ILE A 37 -2.00 6.46 12.63
C ILE A 37 -2.41 6.27 11.16
N ALA A 38 -3.50 5.56 10.87
CA ALA A 38 -4.00 5.39 9.51
C ALA A 38 -4.45 6.73 8.88
N GLN A 39 -5.11 7.60 9.65
CA GLN A 39 -5.48 8.94 9.19
C GLN A 39 -4.27 9.85 9.00
N GLU A 40 -3.29 9.82 9.88
CA GLU A 40 -2.04 10.58 9.71
C GLU A 40 -1.22 10.09 8.52
N MET A 41 -1.19 8.77 8.26
CA MET A 41 -0.55 8.22 7.07
C MET A 41 -1.28 8.60 5.79
N ALA A 42 -2.61 8.63 5.81
CA ALA A 42 -3.45 9.08 4.69
C ALA A 42 -3.33 10.58 4.43
N ALA A 43 -3.21 11.38 5.49
CA ALA A 43 -3.07 12.84 5.40
C ALA A 43 -1.67 13.26 4.91
N LYS A 44 -0.62 12.48 5.24
CA LYS A 44 0.78 12.80 4.86
C LYS A 44 1.10 12.59 3.38
N LYS A 45 0.31 11.78 2.64
CA LYS A 45 0.41 11.65 1.17
C LYS A 45 -0.99 11.44 0.60
N PRO A 46 -1.66 12.50 0.13
CA PRO A 46 -2.86 12.29 -0.67
C PRO A 46 -2.47 11.42 -1.87
N LEU A 47 -3.13 10.27 -2.02
CA LEU A 47 -2.97 9.41 -3.19
C LEU A 47 -3.24 10.28 -4.43
N ALA A 48 -2.28 10.34 -5.36
CA ALA A 48 -2.44 11.09 -6.59
C ALA A 48 -3.75 10.65 -7.27
N ARG A 49 -4.67 11.58 -7.47
CA ARG A 49 -5.94 11.34 -8.17
C ARG A 49 -5.84 11.91 -9.56
N LYS A 50 -6.35 11.16 -10.53
CA LYS A 50 -6.61 11.68 -11.87
C LYS A 50 -7.79 12.65 -11.81
N ASP A 51 -7.91 13.53 -12.80
CA ASP A 51 -9.00 14.52 -12.93
C ASP A 51 -10.41 13.89 -12.88
N ASN A 52 -10.52 12.58 -13.16
CA ASN A 52 -11.74 11.79 -13.05
C ASN A 52 -12.00 11.18 -11.65
N GLY A 53 -11.26 11.59 -10.63
CA GLY A 53 -11.44 11.16 -9.24
C GLY A 53 -10.88 9.77 -8.90
N HIS A 54 -10.35 9.01 -9.88
CA HIS A 54 -9.75 7.71 -9.65
C HIS A 54 -8.32 7.83 -9.14
N ILE A 55 -7.93 6.91 -8.25
CA ILE A 55 -6.54 6.82 -7.77
C ILE A 55 -5.64 6.43 -8.94
N ASP A 56 -4.57 7.19 -9.13
CA ASP A 56 -3.51 6.83 -10.05
C ASP A 56 -2.57 5.80 -9.38
N LEU A 57 -2.86 4.52 -9.59
CA LEU A 57 -2.05 3.41 -9.06
C LEU A 57 -0.61 3.46 -9.58
N LEU A 58 -0.41 3.96 -10.80
CA LEU A 58 0.92 4.10 -11.37
C LEU A 58 1.71 5.21 -10.65
N ALA A 59 1.07 6.34 -10.38
CA ALA A 59 1.68 7.41 -9.60
C ALA A 59 1.95 6.98 -8.14
N ALA A 60 1.03 6.20 -7.54
CA ALA A 60 1.21 5.65 -6.20
C ALA A 60 2.40 4.65 -6.12
N ALA A 61 2.67 3.89 -7.19
CA ALA A 61 3.85 3.02 -7.33
C ALA A 61 5.16 3.79 -7.62
N GLY A 62 5.12 5.13 -7.67
CA GLY A 62 6.28 5.96 -8.04
C GLY A 62 6.46 6.12 -9.55
N GLY A 63 5.41 5.84 -10.32
CA GLY A 63 5.43 5.90 -11.79
C GLY A 63 6.22 4.77 -12.43
N ILE A 64 6.40 4.84 -13.74
CA ILE A 64 7.25 3.90 -14.51
C ILE A 64 8.66 3.84 -13.93
N ARG A 65 9.17 4.96 -13.43
CA ARG A 65 10.48 5.04 -12.79
C ARG A 65 10.56 4.20 -11.51
N GLY A 66 9.58 4.28 -10.62
CA GLY A 66 9.57 3.47 -9.39
C GLY A 66 9.52 1.96 -9.70
N ILE A 67 8.80 1.57 -10.75
CA ILE A 67 8.80 0.19 -11.25
C ILE A 67 10.19 -0.19 -11.79
N ALA A 68 10.82 0.65 -12.60
CA ALA A 68 12.17 0.40 -13.13
C ALA A 68 13.20 0.25 -11.99
N GLU A 69 13.18 1.16 -11.01
CA GLU A 69 14.07 1.11 -9.84
C GLU A 69 13.90 -0.19 -9.03
N SER A 70 12.69 -0.77 -8.98
CA SER A 70 12.44 -2.02 -8.26
C SER A 70 12.80 -3.27 -9.05
N VAL A 71 12.78 -3.23 -10.37
CA VAL A 71 12.97 -4.39 -11.26
C VAL A 71 14.41 -4.46 -11.79
N LEU A 72 15.01 -3.32 -12.18
CA LEU A 72 16.31 -3.27 -12.86
C LEU A 72 17.46 -3.92 -12.10
N PRO A 73 17.65 -3.74 -10.78
CA PRO A 73 18.74 -4.40 -10.08
C PRO A 73 18.65 -5.93 -10.15
N GLY A 74 17.43 -6.48 -10.02
CA GLY A 74 17.21 -7.92 -10.16
C GLY A 74 17.38 -8.43 -11.60
N LEU A 75 16.98 -7.63 -12.58
CA LEU A 75 17.18 -7.94 -14.00
C LEU A 75 18.68 -7.95 -14.37
N VAL A 76 19.42 -6.95 -13.90
CA VAL A 76 20.88 -6.88 -14.13
C VAL A 76 21.59 -8.05 -13.47
N PHE A 77 21.20 -8.42 -12.24
CA PHE A 77 21.71 -9.63 -11.59
C PHE A 77 21.48 -10.87 -12.45
N LEU A 78 20.23 -11.07 -12.91
CA LEU A 78 19.86 -12.24 -13.71
C LEU A 78 20.67 -12.30 -15.02
N VAL A 79 20.69 -11.21 -15.79
CA VAL A 79 21.38 -11.15 -17.09
C VAL A 79 22.87 -11.36 -16.91
N ALA A 80 23.50 -10.63 -15.97
CA ALA A 80 24.93 -10.75 -15.71
C ALA A 80 25.30 -12.17 -15.27
N PHE A 81 24.53 -12.77 -14.35
CA PHE A 81 24.76 -14.15 -13.88
C PHE A 81 24.58 -15.18 -15.01
N THR A 82 23.54 -15.03 -15.84
CA THR A 82 23.27 -15.94 -16.96
C THR A 82 24.39 -15.92 -18.00
N LEU A 83 24.94 -14.73 -18.29
CA LEU A 83 25.99 -14.55 -19.29
C LEU A 83 27.37 -14.94 -18.79
N THR A 84 27.72 -14.57 -17.56
CA THR A 84 29.10 -14.73 -17.04
C THR A 84 29.27 -15.96 -16.17
N ARG A 85 28.20 -16.48 -15.60
CA ARG A 85 28.22 -17.51 -14.54
C ARG A 85 29.06 -17.12 -13.32
N ASP A 86 29.40 -15.82 -13.22
CA ASP A 86 30.17 -15.26 -12.12
C ASP A 86 29.25 -14.50 -11.17
N LEU A 87 29.16 -15.01 -9.93
CA LEU A 87 28.34 -14.44 -8.88
C LEU A 87 28.80 -13.03 -8.51
N THR A 88 30.12 -12.79 -8.49
CA THR A 88 30.68 -11.50 -8.09
C THR A 88 30.31 -10.41 -9.10
N ILE A 89 30.46 -10.69 -10.40
CA ILE A 89 30.08 -9.76 -11.47
C ILE A 89 28.59 -9.43 -11.40
N ALA A 90 27.76 -10.44 -11.23
CA ALA A 90 26.30 -10.26 -11.13
C ALA A 90 25.90 -9.40 -9.91
N LEU A 91 26.50 -9.65 -8.75
CA LEU A 91 26.22 -8.90 -7.51
C LEU A 91 26.69 -7.46 -7.61
N VAL A 92 27.94 -7.25 -8.09
CA VAL A 92 28.49 -5.88 -8.27
C VAL A 92 27.62 -5.09 -9.24
N GLY A 93 27.23 -5.68 -10.37
CA GLY A 93 26.34 -5.04 -11.35
C GLY A 93 24.99 -4.65 -10.74
N SER A 94 24.36 -5.56 -10.00
CA SER A 94 23.07 -5.31 -9.34
C SER A 94 23.15 -4.17 -8.31
N VAL A 95 24.16 -4.20 -7.45
CA VAL A 95 24.38 -3.17 -6.41
C VAL A 95 24.73 -1.83 -7.05
N ALA A 96 25.56 -1.82 -8.09
CA ALA A 96 25.92 -0.60 -8.81
C ALA A 96 24.68 0.09 -9.41
N VAL A 97 23.80 -0.65 -10.05
CA VAL A 97 22.53 -0.10 -10.58
C VAL A 97 21.65 0.47 -9.46
N ALA A 98 21.51 -0.25 -8.34
CA ALA A 98 20.75 0.26 -7.20
C ALA A 98 21.37 1.55 -6.62
N ALA A 99 22.71 1.64 -6.56
CA ALA A 99 23.41 2.84 -6.12
C ALA A 99 23.21 4.02 -7.08
N VAL A 100 23.24 3.79 -8.39
CA VAL A 100 22.95 4.83 -9.41
C VAL A 100 21.55 5.42 -9.20
N PHE A 101 20.54 4.60 -8.96
CA PHE A 101 19.20 5.09 -8.68
C PHE A 101 19.13 5.88 -7.37
N LEU A 102 19.85 5.47 -6.32
CA LEU A 102 19.94 6.23 -5.08
C LEU A 102 20.55 7.62 -5.31
N VAL A 103 21.71 7.67 -6.00
CA VAL A 103 22.39 8.94 -6.32
C VAL A 103 21.48 9.85 -7.15
N ALA A 104 20.80 9.30 -8.15
CA ALA A 104 19.83 10.05 -8.95
C ALA A 104 18.68 10.62 -8.09
N ARG A 105 18.18 9.90 -7.09
CA ARG A 105 17.16 10.40 -6.16
C ARG A 105 17.69 11.46 -5.21
N LEU A 106 18.94 11.32 -4.74
CA LEU A 106 19.61 12.32 -3.91
C LEU A 106 19.74 13.65 -4.65
N ILE A 107 20.21 13.63 -5.90
CA ILE A 107 20.34 14.81 -6.75
C ILE A 107 18.97 15.47 -6.98
N GLN A 108 17.93 14.70 -7.19
CA GLN A 108 16.57 15.18 -7.45
C GLN A 108 15.79 15.57 -6.20
N ARG A 109 16.38 15.42 -5.01
CA ARG A 109 15.75 15.72 -3.70
C ARG A 109 14.38 15.06 -3.51
N THR A 110 14.18 13.87 -4.11
CA THR A 110 12.94 13.09 -3.95
C THR A 110 12.95 12.29 -2.64
N PRO A 111 11.79 11.85 -2.11
CA PRO A 111 11.74 11.11 -0.85
C PRO A 111 12.64 9.86 -0.88
N LEU A 112 13.62 9.83 0.04
CA LEU A 112 14.65 8.79 0.09
C LEU A 112 14.17 7.48 0.71
N THR A 113 13.08 7.48 1.47
CA THR A 113 12.62 6.32 2.23
C THR A 113 12.43 5.07 1.38
N GLN A 114 11.83 5.23 0.18
CA GLN A 114 11.61 4.12 -0.75
C GLN A 114 12.93 3.64 -1.38
N ALA A 115 13.84 4.57 -1.72
CA ALA A 115 15.13 4.23 -2.30
C ALA A 115 16.04 3.53 -1.29
N LEU A 116 16.07 4.01 -0.03
CA LEU A 116 16.82 3.38 1.05
C LEU A 116 16.32 1.97 1.34
N ALA A 117 14.99 1.76 1.37
CA ALA A 117 14.41 0.43 1.53
C ALA A 117 14.79 -0.51 0.37
N GLY A 118 14.77 -0.01 -0.87
CA GLY A 118 15.17 -0.77 -2.06
C GLY A 118 16.65 -1.17 -2.01
N ILE A 119 17.55 -0.23 -1.72
CA ILE A 119 18.99 -0.52 -1.59
C ILE A 119 19.27 -1.47 -0.44
N ALA A 120 18.65 -1.26 0.72
CA ALA A 120 18.82 -2.17 1.85
C ALA A 120 18.40 -3.61 1.47
N GLY A 121 17.31 -3.75 0.72
CA GLY A 121 16.87 -5.06 0.20
C GLY A 121 17.87 -5.68 -0.76
N VAL A 122 18.40 -4.92 -1.72
CA VAL A 122 19.42 -5.41 -2.67
C VAL A 122 20.73 -5.74 -1.95
N ALA A 123 21.20 -4.88 -1.06
CA ALA A 123 22.42 -5.09 -0.30
C ALA A 123 22.33 -6.34 0.59
N LEU A 124 21.20 -6.54 1.27
CA LEU A 124 20.98 -7.74 2.09
C LEU A 124 20.91 -9.00 1.21
N SER A 125 20.26 -8.93 0.04
CA SER A 125 20.20 -10.03 -0.93
C SER A 125 21.60 -10.40 -1.44
N ALA A 126 22.40 -9.38 -1.79
CA ALA A 126 23.78 -9.57 -2.23
C ALA A 126 24.66 -10.17 -1.11
N PHE A 127 24.53 -9.66 0.10
CA PHE A 127 25.24 -10.16 1.27
C PHE A 127 24.95 -11.66 1.53
N LEU A 128 23.67 -12.07 1.47
CA LEU A 128 23.29 -13.46 1.65
C LEU A 128 23.87 -14.37 0.55
N ALA A 129 23.82 -13.93 -0.71
CA ALA A 129 24.41 -14.67 -1.83
C ALA A 129 25.93 -14.81 -1.69
N MET A 130 26.62 -13.74 -1.33
CA MET A 130 28.07 -13.74 -1.10
C MET A 130 28.47 -14.67 0.08
N LYS A 131 27.77 -14.57 1.20
CA LYS A 131 28.06 -15.40 2.40
C LYS A 131 27.93 -16.89 2.13
N THR A 132 27.00 -17.28 1.28
CA THR A 132 26.69 -18.70 1.00
C THR A 132 27.37 -19.21 -0.26
N GLY A 133 27.90 -18.35 -1.11
CA GLY A 133 28.43 -18.70 -2.43
C GLY A 133 27.36 -19.20 -3.42
N LYS A 134 26.06 -19.05 -3.08
CA LYS A 134 24.94 -19.55 -3.85
C LYS A 134 24.15 -18.41 -4.44
N ALA A 135 24.07 -18.35 -5.78
CA ALA A 135 23.38 -17.28 -6.51
C ALA A 135 21.87 -17.21 -6.24
N GLU A 136 21.23 -18.36 -6.02
CA GLU A 136 19.81 -18.43 -5.67
C GLU A 136 19.49 -17.69 -4.37
N ASN A 137 20.42 -17.56 -3.44
CA ASN A 137 20.23 -16.85 -2.18
C ASN A 137 20.07 -15.34 -2.33
N PHE A 138 20.36 -14.77 -3.49
CA PHE A 138 20.00 -13.41 -3.83
C PHE A 138 18.48 -13.18 -3.78
N TYR A 139 17.69 -14.21 -4.01
CA TYR A 139 16.22 -14.12 -4.00
C TYR A 139 15.57 -14.38 -2.64
N THR A 140 16.33 -14.85 -1.65
CA THR A 140 15.84 -15.29 -0.33
C THR A 140 15.07 -14.18 0.42
N VAL A 141 15.60 -12.95 0.41
CA VAL A 141 14.94 -11.79 1.06
C VAL A 141 13.52 -11.59 0.51
N GLY A 142 13.35 -11.79 -0.81
CA GLY A 142 12.04 -11.70 -1.46
C GLY A 142 11.05 -12.75 -0.98
N PHE A 143 11.50 -13.96 -0.67
CA PHE A 143 10.62 -15.02 -0.13
C PHE A 143 10.13 -14.68 1.27
N TYR A 144 11.02 -14.25 2.16
CA TYR A 144 10.64 -13.81 3.51
C TYR A 144 9.68 -12.61 3.46
N THR A 145 9.97 -11.63 2.61
CA THR A 145 9.10 -10.46 2.44
C THR A 145 7.71 -10.87 1.94
N ASN A 146 7.66 -11.77 0.94
CA ASN A 146 6.39 -12.26 0.41
C ASN A 146 5.60 -13.04 1.47
N ALA A 147 6.26 -13.93 2.22
CA ALA A 147 5.64 -14.67 3.32
C ALA A 147 5.12 -13.73 4.44
N ALA A 148 5.89 -12.69 4.78
CA ALA A 148 5.47 -11.70 5.76
C ALA A 148 4.22 -10.92 5.30
N TYR A 149 4.13 -10.55 4.02
CA TYR A 149 2.92 -9.91 3.46
C TYR A 149 1.73 -10.85 3.45
N ILE A 150 1.90 -12.14 3.10
CA ILE A 150 0.84 -13.14 3.21
C ILE A 150 0.35 -13.22 4.65
N ALA A 151 1.25 -13.36 5.61
CA ALA A 151 0.90 -13.44 7.03
C ALA A 151 0.14 -12.18 7.49
N ALA A 152 0.63 -10.99 7.15
CA ALA A 152 -0.03 -9.74 7.48
C ALA A 152 -1.43 -9.63 6.88
N MET A 153 -1.62 -10.05 5.61
CA MET A 153 -2.94 -10.06 4.96
C MET A 153 -3.89 -11.07 5.59
N VAL A 154 -3.41 -12.27 5.92
CA VAL A 154 -4.23 -13.29 6.61
C VAL A 154 -4.66 -12.78 7.99
N VAL A 155 -3.75 -12.19 8.77
CA VAL A 155 -4.09 -11.55 10.05
C VAL A 155 -5.12 -10.43 9.84
N SER A 156 -4.95 -9.60 8.82
CA SER A 156 -5.89 -8.51 8.51
C SER A 156 -7.31 -9.02 8.22
N ILE A 157 -7.42 -10.16 7.54
CA ILE A 157 -8.71 -10.83 7.29
C ILE A 157 -9.30 -11.37 8.59
N ALA A 158 -8.47 -11.99 9.45
CA ALA A 158 -8.90 -12.57 10.72
C ALA A 158 -9.45 -11.49 11.68
N VAL A 159 -8.78 -10.35 11.78
CA VAL A 159 -9.22 -9.21 12.61
C VAL A 159 -10.34 -8.38 11.98
N ARG A 160 -10.91 -8.81 10.86
CA ARG A 160 -11.97 -8.10 10.11
C ARG A 160 -11.56 -6.70 9.61
N TRP A 161 -10.28 -6.52 9.33
CA TRP A 161 -9.72 -5.33 8.70
C TRP A 161 -8.95 -5.70 7.43
N PRO A 162 -9.63 -6.27 6.39
CA PRO A 162 -8.95 -6.68 5.17
C PRO A 162 -8.19 -5.50 4.53
N VAL A 163 -6.92 -5.72 4.19
CA VAL A 163 -6.04 -4.67 3.63
C VAL A 163 -6.64 -4.04 2.37
N LEU A 164 -7.23 -4.86 1.47
CA LEU A 164 -7.87 -4.32 0.27
C LEU A 164 -9.18 -3.58 0.58
N GLY A 165 -9.82 -3.84 1.72
CA GLY A 165 -10.94 -3.03 2.20
C GLY A 165 -10.51 -1.62 2.57
N LEU A 166 -9.36 -1.47 3.22
CA LEU A 166 -8.78 -0.16 3.49
C LEU A 166 -8.39 0.54 2.18
N LEU A 167 -7.63 -0.13 1.32
CA LEU A 167 -7.15 0.45 0.06
C LEU A 167 -8.31 0.85 -0.86
N PHE A 168 -9.24 -0.06 -1.13
CA PHE A 168 -10.34 0.17 -2.06
C PHE A 168 -11.47 1.02 -1.44
N GLY A 169 -11.69 0.93 -0.13
CA GLY A 169 -12.64 1.77 0.58
C GLY A 169 -12.25 3.25 0.52
N TYR A 170 -10.97 3.56 0.73
CA TYR A 170 -10.47 4.92 0.51
C TYR A 170 -10.49 5.32 -0.97
N ALA A 171 -10.15 4.38 -1.89
CA ALA A 171 -10.20 4.64 -3.32
C ALA A 171 -11.60 5.01 -3.82
N ARG A 172 -12.64 4.41 -3.22
CA ARG A 172 -14.05 4.61 -3.57
C ARG A 172 -14.75 5.67 -2.73
N ASN A 173 -14.02 6.40 -1.89
CA ASN A 173 -14.59 7.36 -0.93
C ASN A 173 -15.58 6.74 0.09
N GLU A 174 -15.55 5.44 0.30
CA GLU A 174 -16.37 4.75 1.30
C GLU A 174 -15.79 4.93 2.72
N GLY A 175 -14.52 5.37 2.82
CA GLY A 175 -13.79 5.44 4.08
C GLY A 175 -13.72 4.07 4.75
N VAL A 176 -14.20 3.97 6.00
CA VAL A 176 -14.28 2.72 6.75
C VAL A 176 -15.71 2.20 6.94
N ARG A 177 -16.73 2.87 6.35
CA ARG A 177 -18.15 2.50 6.50
C ARG A 177 -18.47 1.11 5.96
N TRP A 178 -17.69 0.61 5.00
CA TRP A 178 -17.83 -0.75 4.47
C TRP A 178 -17.78 -1.84 5.54
N ARG A 179 -17.22 -1.56 6.75
CA ARG A 179 -17.18 -2.53 7.85
C ARG A 179 -18.54 -2.77 8.48
N GLU A 180 -19.42 -1.79 8.44
CA GLU A 180 -20.78 -1.85 8.98
C GLU A 180 -21.72 -2.63 8.04
N MET A 181 -21.33 -2.80 6.77
CA MET A 181 -22.07 -3.52 5.74
C MET A 181 -21.50 -4.94 5.56
N PRO A 182 -22.19 -6.01 6.02
CA PRO A 182 -21.66 -7.38 5.95
C PRO A 182 -21.26 -7.83 4.54
N GLU A 183 -22.02 -7.41 3.52
CA GLU A 183 -21.75 -7.73 2.12
C GLU A 183 -20.46 -7.09 1.62
N ARG A 184 -20.23 -5.81 1.94
CA ARG A 184 -19.00 -5.09 1.57
C ARG A 184 -17.78 -5.68 2.27
N LEU A 185 -17.92 -5.99 3.56
CA LEU A 185 -16.87 -6.65 4.33
C LEU A 185 -16.50 -8.01 3.71
N ARG A 186 -17.52 -8.80 3.30
CA ARG A 186 -17.31 -10.10 2.65
C ARG A 186 -16.57 -9.91 1.30
N ALA A 187 -17.01 -8.98 0.47
CA ALA A 187 -16.39 -8.68 -0.82
C ALA A 187 -14.91 -8.27 -0.67
N TYR A 188 -14.59 -7.42 0.30
CA TYR A 188 -13.19 -7.01 0.55
C TYR A 188 -12.33 -8.13 1.17
N ARG A 189 -12.92 -9.03 1.96
CA ARG A 189 -12.22 -10.24 2.43
C ARG A 189 -11.89 -11.16 1.26
N VAL A 190 -12.81 -11.40 0.34
CA VAL A 190 -12.58 -12.19 -0.88
C VAL A 190 -11.49 -11.53 -1.74
N ALA A 191 -11.58 -10.22 -1.96
CA ALA A 191 -10.55 -9.48 -2.68
C ALA A 191 -9.15 -9.64 -2.06
N THR A 192 -9.05 -9.58 -0.72
CA THR A 192 -7.78 -9.78 -0.02
C THR A 192 -7.29 -11.23 -0.15
N TRP A 193 -8.18 -12.23 -0.10
CA TRP A 193 -7.84 -13.63 -0.35
C TRP A 193 -7.32 -13.88 -1.77
N ILE A 194 -7.86 -13.18 -2.79
CA ILE A 194 -7.34 -13.25 -4.16
C ILE A 194 -5.86 -12.82 -4.18
N LEU A 195 -5.52 -11.71 -3.51
CA LEU A 195 -4.14 -11.24 -3.47
C LEU A 195 -3.22 -12.19 -2.67
N VAL A 196 -3.70 -12.75 -1.57
CA VAL A 196 -3.00 -13.81 -0.83
C VAL A 196 -2.74 -15.02 -1.75
N GLY A 197 -3.74 -15.44 -2.53
CA GLY A 197 -3.61 -16.52 -3.51
C GLY A 197 -2.55 -16.24 -4.58
N VAL A 198 -2.51 -15.01 -5.11
CA VAL A 198 -1.47 -14.57 -6.05
C VAL A 198 -0.07 -14.67 -5.44
N MET A 199 0.09 -14.21 -4.21
CA MET A 199 1.36 -14.26 -3.49
C MET A 199 1.77 -15.71 -3.15
N ALA A 200 0.81 -16.53 -2.75
CA ALA A 200 1.05 -17.95 -2.47
C ALA A 200 1.43 -18.73 -3.74
N ALA A 201 0.74 -18.49 -4.86
CA ALA A 201 1.07 -19.09 -6.16
C ALA A 201 2.49 -18.72 -6.59
N ARG A 202 2.92 -17.48 -6.36
CA ARG A 202 4.28 -17.05 -6.62
C ARG A 202 5.31 -17.84 -5.79
N LEU A 203 5.08 -18.04 -4.50
CA LEU A 203 5.95 -18.86 -3.66
C LEU A 203 5.94 -20.33 -4.10
N ALA A 204 4.78 -20.87 -4.45
CA ALA A 204 4.62 -22.26 -4.89
C ALA A 204 5.42 -22.56 -6.17
N VAL A 205 5.56 -21.58 -7.08
CA VAL A 205 6.39 -21.73 -8.28
C VAL A 205 7.88 -21.48 -7.99
N GLN A 206 8.20 -20.46 -7.22
CA GLN A 206 9.58 -20.01 -7.04
C GLN A 206 10.37 -20.87 -6.04
N LEU A 207 9.74 -21.40 -4.97
CA LEU A 207 10.44 -22.21 -3.98
C LEU A 207 11.01 -23.52 -4.56
N PRO A 208 10.30 -24.32 -5.38
CA PRO A 208 10.89 -25.48 -6.03
C PRO A 208 12.10 -25.12 -6.90
N LEU A 209 12.03 -24.02 -7.67
CA LEU A 209 13.15 -23.57 -8.50
C LEU A 209 14.36 -23.15 -7.65
N TYR A 210 14.10 -22.52 -6.51
CA TYR A 210 15.13 -22.16 -5.53
C TYR A 210 15.84 -23.40 -4.97
N PHE A 211 15.08 -24.40 -4.51
CA PHE A 211 15.67 -25.63 -3.96
C PHE A 211 16.37 -26.47 -5.04
N ALA A 212 15.96 -26.34 -6.30
CA ALA A 212 16.62 -26.99 -7.43
C ALA A 212 17.88 -26.22 -7.91
N GLY A 213 18.20 -25.05 -7.33
CA GLY A 213 19.35 -24.23 -7.76
C GLY A 213 19.21 -23.62 -9.15
N GLN A 214 17.99 -23.57 -9.71
CA GLN A 214 17.74 -23.08 -11.07
C GLN A 214 17.62 -21.54 -11.10
N VAL A 215 18.77 -20.86 -10.95
CA VAL A 215 18.83 -19.40 -10.81
C VAL A 215 18.20 -18.66 -11.99
N ASP A 216 18.46 -19.12 -13.23
CA ASP A 216 17.95 -18.48 -14.45
C ASP A 216 16.41 -18.55 -14.51
N ALA A 217 15.86 -19.76 -14.28
CA ALA A 217 14.41 -19.97 -14.24
C ALA A 217 13.75 -19.20 -13.08
N LEU A 218 14.40 -19.19 -11.92
CA LEU A 218 13.94 -18.46 -10.75
C LEU A 218 13.87 -16.95 -11.01
N GLY A 219 14.92 -16.39 -11.63
CA GLY A 219 14.95 -14.97 -12.00
C GLY A 219 13.90 -14.62 -13.04
N ALA A 220 13.77 -15.43 -14.10
CA ALA A 220 12.75 -15.25 -15.14
C ALA A 220 11.33 -15.29 -14.55
N MET A 221 11.03 -16.30 -13.72
CA MET A 221 9.73 -16.42 -13.04
C MET A 221 9.47 -15.25 -12.10
N ARG A 222 10.50 -14.74 -11.43
CA ARG A 222 10.37 -13.57 -10.57
C ARG A 222 9.93 -12.31 -11.35
N LEU A 223 10.41 -12.12 -12.57
CA LEU A 223 10.03 -11.01 -13.46
C LEU A 223 8.61 -11.21 -13.99
N ILE A 224 8.29 -12.37 -14.53
CA ILE A 224 6.98 -12.69 -15.11
C ILE A 224 5.89 -12.62 -14.03
N MET A 225 6.14 -13.23 -12.88
CA MET A 225 5.21 -13.22 -11.73
C MET A 225 5.38 -11.98 -10.84
N GLY A 226 6.07 -10.97 -11.30
CA GLY A 226 6.23 -9.68 -10.62
C GLY A 226 5.05 -8.75 -10.89
N VAL A 227 5.33 -7.58 -11.45
CA VAL A 227 4.34 -6.52 -11.70
C VAL A 227 3.11 -7.02 -12.48
N PRO A 228 3.25 -7.85 -13.57
CA PRO A 228 2.08 -8.29 -14.33
C PRO A 228 1.10 -9.12 -13.50
N LEU A 229 1.61 -10.07 -12.72
CA LEU A 229 0.76 -10.95 -11.91
C LEU A 229 0.06 -10.17 -10.78
N TYR A 230 0.78 -9.25 -10.11
CA TYR A 230 0.18 -8.40 -9.08
C TYR A 230 -0.87 -7.45 -9.65
N ALA A 231 -0.60 -6.85 -10.83
CA ALA A 231 -1.56 -5.98 -11.50
C ALA A 231 -2.84 -6.75 -11.87
N PHE A 232 -2.69 -7.96 -12.37
CA PHE A 232 -3.81 -8.83 -12.70
C PHE A 232 -4.60 -9.24 -11.45
N GLY A 233 -3.93 -9.63 -10.37
CA GLY A 233 -4.57 -9.98 -9.10
C GLY A 233 -5.33 -8.80 -8.48
N LEU A 234 -4.73 -7.60 -8.49
CA LEU A 234 -5.40 -6.38 -8.05
C LEU A 234 -6.60 -6.02 -8.91
N TRP A 235 -6.50 -6.20 -10.22
CA TRP A 235 -7.59 -5.97 -11.15
C TRP A 235 -8.78 -6.90 -10.87
N ILE A 236 -8.55 -8.21 -10.70
CA ILE A 236 -9.61 -9.16 -10.32
C ILE A 236 -10.20 -8.78 -8.96
N ALA A 237 -9.36 -8.49 -7.96
CA ALA A 237 -9.79 -8.09 -6.63
C ALA A 237 -10.67 -6.82 -6.67
N TRP A 238 -10.31 -5.86 -7.54
CA TRP A 238 -11.11 -4.66 -7.79
C TRP A 238 -12.47 -4.98 -8.41
N LEU A 239 -12.52 -5.88 -9.41
CA LEU A 239 -13.76 -6.29 -10.07
C LEU A 239 -14.71 -6.99 -9.09
N VAL A 240 -14.20 -7.97 -8.34
CA VAL A 240 -15.00 -8.76 -7.38
C VAL A 240 -15.53 -7.90 -6.23
N SER A 241 -14.81 -6.85 -5.87
CA SER A 241 -15.21 -5.93 -4.80
C SER A 241 -16.05 -4.74 -5.27
N ARG A 242 -16.54 -4.70 -6.51
CA ARG A 242 -17.44 -3.64 -6.99
C ARG A 242 -18.76 -3.64 -6.19
N PRO A 243 -19.32 -2.45 -5.87
CA PRO A 243 -20.69 -2.37 -5.37
C PRO A 243 -21.63 -2.97 -6.42
N VAL A 244 -22.60 -3.78 -5.99
CA VAL A 244 -23.74 -4.12 -6.86
C VAL A 244 -24.51 -2.83 -7.09
N ALA A 245 -24.74 -2.45 -8.34
CA ALA A 245 -25.56 -1.29 -8.66
C ALA A 245 -26.98 -1.56 -8.11
N GLU A 246 -27.47 -0.74 -7.22
CA GLU A 246 -28.88 -0.74 -6.77
C GLU A 246 -29.76 -0.29 -7.96
N GLY A 247 -30.03 -1.17 -8.91
CA GLY A 247 -30.71 -0.79 -10.15
C GLY A 247 -31.57 -1.85 -10.83
N THR A 248 -31.73 -3.04 -10.23
CA THR A 248 -32.56 -4.10 -10.84
C THR A 248 -33.67 -4.64 -9.95
N ALA A 249 -33.92 -4.02 -8.80
CA ALA A 249 -35.01 -4.48 -7.90
C ALA A 249 -36.36 -3.82 -8.18
N ASP A 250 -36.46 -2.79 -9.02
CA ASP A 250 -37.70 -2.05 -9.28
C ASP A 250 -38.31 -2.30 -10.67
N ALA A 251 -37.76 -3.22 -11.47
CA ALA A 251 -38.30 -3.52 -12.80
C ALA A 251 -39.30 -4.68 -12.83
N ASP A 252 -39.57 -5.33 -11.68
CA ASP A 252 -40.48 -6.49 -11.57
C ASP A 252 -41.60 -6.27 -10.52
N ARG A 253 -42.09 -5.02 -10.35
CA ARG A 253 -43.32 -4.75 -9.58
C ARG A 253 -44.36 -4.02 -10.38
#